data_110e0ffa369aea41756ed8b2a8589765
#
_entry.id   110e0ffa369aea41756ed8b2a8589765
#
_cell.length_a   1.000
_cell.length_b   1.000
_cell.length_c   1.000
_cell.angle_alpha   90.00
_cell.angle_beta   90.00
_cell.angle_gamma   90.00
#
_symmetry.space_group_name_H-M   'P 1'
#
loop_
_entity.id
_entity.type
_entity.pdbx_description
1 polymer ?
#
loop_
_entity_poly.entity_id
_entity_poly.type
_entity_poly.pdbx_seq_one_letter_code
_entity_poly.pdbx_strand_id
1 'polypeptide(L)'
;MKYTLPALTLAISAALSGCAMPHSSAVSQPVVDSPVPNVAQPLQRQLAEGLYEMALSPQGDALYVASAEGFKNVQGGAVYTLDPHTLNTIGLTHTDLKNFALQLSAEGKTLYVSNSLDGGISAIDTATGKVKNRLLFSERNEKGRPYGGPSAAVAE
;
A
#
# COMPACT_ATOMS: atom_id res chain seq x y z
N MET A 1 13.33 -0.18 -72.12
CA MET A 1 13.31 1.18 -71.57
C MET A 1 14.10 1.18 -70.26
N LYS A 2 15.28 1.79 -70.27
CA LYS A 2 16.23 1.84 -69.16
C LYS A 2 16.08 3.19 -68.52
N TYR A 3 15.65 3.23 -67.24
CA TYR A 3 15.64 4.45 -66.46
C TYR A 3 16.85 4.45 -65.52
N THR A 4 17.76 5.37 -65.74
CA THR A 4 18.90 5.68 -64.91
C THR A 4 18.46 6.76 -63.90
N LEU A 5 18.58 6.47 -62.60
CA LEU A 5 18.42 7.45 -61.52
C LEU A 5 19.78 8.09 -61.19
N PRO A 6 19.86 9.41 -61.04
CA PRO A 6 21.09 10.03 -60.57
C PRO A 6 21.15 9.99 -59.04
N ALA A 7 22.32 9.63 -58.54
CA ALA A 7 22.66 9.66 -57.12
C ALA A 7 22.80 11.11 -56.64
N LEU A 8 22.01 11.51 -55.66
CA LEU A 8 22.10 12.80 -54.99
C LEU A 8 22.94 12.62 -53.71
N THR A 9 24.18 13.01 -53.74
CA THR A 9 25.05 13.04 -52.56
C THR A 9 24.81 14.32 -51.77
N LEU A 10 24.22 14.17 -50.61
CA LEU A 10 24.04 15.27 -49.66
C LEU A 10 25.22 15.29 -48.66
N ALA A 11 26.11 16.29 -48.80
CA ALA A 11 27.19 16.54 -47.89
C ALA A 11 26.64 17.35 -46.66
N ILE A 12 26.60 16.73 -45.50
CA ILE A 12 26.25 17.43 -44.24
C ILE A 12 27.57 17.86 -43.59
N SER A 13 27.85 19.16 -43.67
CA SER A 13 28.93 19.80 -42.91
C SER A 13 28.50 20.04 -41.48
N ALA A 14 29.00 19.28 -40.51
CA ALA A 14 28.82 19.53 -39.11
C ALA A 14 29.75 20.65 -38.63
N ALA A 15 29.21 21.85 -38.38
CA ALA A 15 29.91 22.91 -37.70
C ALA A 15 29.81 22.66 -36.17
N LEU A 16 30.93 22.25 -35.58
CA LEU A 16 31.08 22.17 -34.11
C LEU A 16 31.33 23.60 -33.60
N SER A 17 30.25 24.27 -33.20
CA SER A 17 30.34 25.54 -32.41
C SER A 17 30.60 25.17 -30.96
N GLY A 18 31.83 25.25 -30.52
CA GLY A 18 32.18 25.17 -29.10
C GLY A 18 31.59 26.30 -28.32
N CYS A 19 30.60 26.06 -27.45
CA CYS A 19 30.16 27.01 -26.45
C CYS A 19 31.22 27.08 -25.35
N ALA A 20 32.04 28.11 -25.39
CA ALA A 20 32.84 28.54 -24.24
C ALA A 20 31.88 29.02 -23.15
N MET A 21 31.77 28.27 -22.07
CA MET A 21 31.03 28.74 -20.89
C MET A 21 31.84 29.86 -20.22
N PRO A 22 31.25 31.05 -19.96
CA PRO A 22 31.89 32.05 -19.11
C PRO A 22 31.98 31.45 -17.71
N HIS A 23 33.19 31.50 -17.13
CA HIS A 23 33.41 31.24 -15.72
C HIS A 23 32.62 32.29 -14.92
N SER A 24 31.46 31.91 -14.49
CA SER A 24 30.70 32.70 -13.52
C SER A 24 31.43 32.58 -12.19
N SER A 25 32.02 33.65 -11.76
CA SER A 25 32.57 33.79 -10.41
C SER A 25 31.48 33.41 -9.42
N ALA A 26 31.72 32.36 -8.66
CA ALA A 26 30.81 31.92 -7.61
C ALA A 26 30.64 33.09 -6.61
N VAL A 27 29.55 33.81 -6.73
CA VAL A 27 29.04 34.63 -5.64
C VAL A 27 28.61 33.65 -4.57
N SER A 28 29.41 33.55 -3.51
CA SER A 28 29.02 32.82 -2.29
C SER A 28 27.79 33.54 -1.73
N GLN A 29 26.61 33.02 -2.08
CA GLN A 29 25.41 33.42 -1.37
C GLN A 29 25.56 32.96 0.08
N PRO A 30 25.28 33.82 1.06
CA PRO A 30 25.26 33.38 2.44
C PRO A 30 24.21 32.25 2.53
N VAL A 31 24.67 31.08 2.93
CA VAL A 31 23.75 29.97 3.30
C VAL A 31 22.91 30.51 4.44
N VAL A 32 21.69 30.93 4.14
CA VAL A 32 20.72 31.24 5.16
C VAL A 32 20.45 29.91 5.82
N ASP A 33 21.04 29.72 6.98
CA ASP A 33 20.79 28.55 7.84
C ASP A 33 19.35 28.69 8.36
N SER A 34 18.39 28.33 7.47
CA SER A 34 17.00 28.24 7.85
C SER A 34 16.95 27.11 8.87
N PRO A 35 16.46 27.35 10.09
CA PRO A 35 16.36 26.28 11.08
C PRO A 35 15.55 25.15 10.47
N VAL A 36 16.18 24.00 10.31
CA VAL A 36 15.51 22.77 9.89
C VAL A 36 14.35 22.61 10.88
N PRO A 37 13.09 22.58 10.41
CA PRO A 37 11.97 22.42 11.33
C PRO A 37 12.26 21.17 12.17
N ASN A 38 12.14 21.29 13.47
CA ASN A 38 12.34 20.19 14.40
C ASN A 38 11.29 19.11 14.07
N VAL A 39 11.67 18.20 13.17
CA VAL A 39 10.82 17.08 12.80
C VAL A 39 10.76 16.20 14.04
N ALA A 40 9.60 16.16 14.66
CA ALA A 40 9.35 15.30 15.79
C ALA A 40 9.81 13.87 15.43
N GLN A 41 10.51 13.22 16.35
CA GLN A 41 10.97 11.85 16.14
C GLN A 41 9.77 10.96 15.80
N PRO A 42 9.86 10.14 14.76
CA PRO A 42 8.75 9.27 14.39
C PRO A 42 8.45 8.29 15.53
N LEU A 43 7.18 8.17 15.86
CA LEU A 43 6.73 7.17 16.81
C LEU A 43 6.82 5.79 16.16
N GLN A 44 7.54 4.86 16.79
CA GLN A 44 7.76 3.52 16.26
C GLN A 44 7.35 2.46 17.28
N ARG A 45 6.71 1.40 16.79
CA ARG A 45 6.37 0.24 17.61
C ARG A 45 6.45 -1.04 16.78
N GLN A 46 7.06 -2.08 17.34
CA GLN A 46 6.95 -3.43 16.81
C GLN A 46 5.64 -4.02 17.32
N LEU A 47 4.75 -4.43 16.42
CA LEU A 47 3.40 -4.86 16.75
C LEU A 47 3.24 -6.38 16.59
N ALA A 48 3.38 -6.89 15.36
CA ALA A 48 3.19 -8.29 15.01
C ALA A 48 3.94 -8.65 13.73
N GLU A 49 3.97 -9.93 13.39
CA GLU A 49 4.45 -10.38 12.09
C GLU A 49 3.34 -10.24 11.03
N GLY A 50 3.75 -10.02 9.76
CA GLY A 50 2.82 -10.00 8.63
C GLY A 50 1.80 -8.86 8.71
N LEU A 51 2.27 -7.64 8.99
CA LEU A 51 1.48 -6.43 8.87
C LEU A 51 1.35 -6.04 7.40
N TYR A 52 0.14 -5.70 6.96
CA TYR A 52 -0.13 -5.42 5.55
C TYR A 52 -0.70 -4.04 5.29
N GLU A 53 -1.79 -3.68 5.94
CA GLU A 53 -2.47 -2.42 5.70
C GLU A 53 -2.98 -1.80 7.00
N MET A 54 -3.16 -0.49 6.97
CA MET A 54 -3.71 0.26 8.10
C MET A 54 -4.77 1.26 7.62
N ALA A 55 -5.74 1.53 8.46
CA ALA A 55 -6.79 2.51 8.22
C ALA A 55 -7.05 3.34 9.49
N LEU A 56 -7.08 4.66 9.33
CA LEU A 56 -7.42 5.58 10.43
C LEU A 56 -8.95 5.75 10.48
N SER A 57 -9.51 5.77 11.69
CA SER A 57 -10.93 6.09 11.88
C SER A 57 -11.24 7.51 11.37
N PRO A 58 -12.47 7.79 10.91
CA PRO A 58 -12.84 9.14 10.45
C PRO A 58 -12.69 10.21 11.53
N GLN A 59 -12.78 9.84 12.81
CA GLN A 59 -12.62 10.71 13.97
C GLN A 59 -11.14 10.89 14.38
N GLY A 60 -10.23 10.05 13.84
CA GLY A 60 -8.82 10.08 14.17
C GLY A 60 -8.49 9.50 15.55
N ASP A 61 -9.40 8.73 16.14
CA ASP A 61 -9.29 8.18 17.50
C ASP A 61 -8.87 6.70 17.54
N ALA A 62 -8.87 6.02 16.38
CA ALA A 62 -8.45 4.63 16.26
C ALA A 62 -7.67 4.38 14.96
N LEU A 63 -6.57 3.66 15.05
CA LEU A 63 -5.80 3.17 13.92
C LEU A 63 -5.94 1.64 13.86
N TYR A 64 -6.55 1.14 12.78
CA TYR A 64 -6.71 -0.29 12.54
C TYR A 64 -5.54 -0.82 11.72
N VAL A 65 -4.99 -1.96 12.10
CA VAL A 65 -3.85 -2.58 11.41
C VAL A 65 -4.15 -4.04 11.13
N ALA A 66 -4.14 -4.43 9.85
CA ALA A 66 -4.31 -5.81 9.44
C ALA A 66 -3.02 -6.60 9.62
N SER A 67 -3.12 -7.75 10.23
CA SER A 67 -2.04 -8.72 10.37
C SER A 67 -2.48 -10.10 9.91
N ALA A 68 -1.64 -10.76 9.11
CA ALA A 68 -1.78 -12.18 8.82
C ALA A 68 -1.20 -13.07 9.95
N GLU A 69 -0.59 -12.49 10.97
CA GLU A 69 0.05 -13.19 12.08
C GLU A 69 1.10 -14.23 11.62
N GLY A 70 1.81 -13.91 10.54
CA GLY A 70 2.71 -14.85 9.87
C GLY A 70 1.95 -15.98 9.14
N PHE A 71 2.70 -16.95 8.60
CA PHE A 71 2.15 -18.08 7.84
C PHE A 71 2.51 -19.44 8.45
N LYS A 72 3.33 -19.45 9.48
CA LYS A 72 3.77 -20.66 10.18
C LYS A 72 3.00 -20.80 11.49
N ASN A 73 2.34 -21.96 11.65
CA ASN A 73 1.74 -22.39 12.92
C ASN A 73 0.61 -21.54 13.51
N VAL A 74 0.19 -20.47 12.83
CA VAL A 74 -0.92 -19.62 13.27
C VAL A 74 -2.07 -19.74 12.27
N GLN A 75 -3.23 -20.13 12.76
CA GLN A 75 -4.47 -20.12 12.00
C GLN A 75 -5.12 -18.75 12.11
N GLY A 76 -5.61 -18.23 10.98
CA GLY A 76 -6.25 -16.93 10.93
C GLY A 76 -5.26 -15.76 10.92
N GLY A 77 -5.75 -14.62 11.31
CA GLY A 77 -5.05 -13.35 11.43
C GLY A 77 -5.65 -12.51 12.55
N ALA A 78 -5.18 -11.27 12.66
CA ALA A 78 -5.68 -10.32 13.64
C ALA A 78 -5.89 -8.93 13.00
N VAL A 79 -6.79 -8.16 13.57
CA VAL A 79 -6.85 -6.72 13.38
C VAL A 79 -6.55 -6.07 14.72
N TYR A 80 -5.46 -5.34 14.76
CA TYR A 80 -5.09 -4.52 15.91
C TYR A 80 -5.78 -3.17 15.82
N THR A 81 -6.38 -2.73 16.91
CA THR A 81 -6.87 -1.37 17.07
C THR A 81 -5.91 -0.64 17.98
N LEU A 82 -5.29 0.41 17.49
CA LEU A 82 -4.29 1.19 18.20
C LEU A 82 -4.79 2.59 18.46
N ASP A 83 -4.36 3.18 19.56
CA ASP A 83 -4.39 4.62 19.75
C ASP A 83 -3.41 5.27 18.75
N PRO A 84 -3.86 6.19 17.88
CA PRO A 84 -3.02 6.74 16.83
C PRO A 84 -1.92 7.68 17.32
N HIS A 85 -2.02 8.19 18.55
CA HIS A 85 -1.04 9.12 19.13
C HIS A 85 0.07 8.40 19.90
N THR A 86 -0.23 7.25 20.47
CA THR A 86 0.70 6.48 21.31
C THR A 86 1.09 5.15 20.70
N LEU A 87 0.38 4.68 19.69
CA LEU A 87 0.41 3.34 19.12
C LEU A 87 0.12 2.22 20.12
N ASN A 88 -0.42 2.53 21.30
CA ASN A 88 -0.85 1.51 22.24
C ASN A 88 -2.03 0.71 21.70
N THR A 89 -2.01 -0.59 21.90
CA THR A 89 -3.13 -1.45 21.55
C THR A 89 -4.30 -1.18 22.47
N ILE A 90 -5.43 -0.75 21.90
CA ILE A 90 -6.71 -0.50 22.61
C ILE A 90 -7.75 -1.56 22.27
N GLY A 91 -7.50 -2.38 21.25
CA GLY A 91 -8.38 -3.48 20.87
C GLY A 91 -7.67 -4.51 20.00
N LEU A 92 -8.19 -5.73 19.99
CA LEU A 92 -7.69 -6.83 19.17
C LEU A 92 -8.86 -7.71 18.72
N THR A 93 -8.99 -7.88 17.42
CA THR A 93 -9.96 -8.79 16.82
C THR A 93 -9.22 -9.96 16.18
N HIS A 94 -9.38 -11.15 16.71
CA HIS A 94 -8.92 -12.36 16.04
C HIS A 94 -9.89 -12.76 14.94
N THR A 95 -9.35 -13.13 13.79
CA THR A 95 -10.09 -13.68 12.66
C THR A 95 -9.57 -15.08 12.38
N ASP A 96 -10.43 -15.94 11.86
CA ASP A 96 -10.07 -17.31 11.46
C ASP A 96 -9.43 -17.38 10.06
N LEU A 97 -9.33 -16.24 9.36
CA LEU A 97 -8.72 -16.09 8.05
C LEU A 97 -7.57 -15.09 8.08
N LYS A 98 -6.60 -15.25 7.18
CA LYS A 98 -5.47 -14.34 7.05
C LYS A 98 -5.92 -12.99 6.51
N ASN A 99 -5.52 -11.91 7.17
CA ASN A 99 -5.92 -10.54 6.86
C ASN A 99 -4.85 -9.81 6.06
N PHE A 100 -5.29 -9.06 5.04
CA PHE A 100 -4.40 -8.31 4.17
C PHE A 100 -4.81 -6.84 4.05
N ALA A 101 -5.86 -6.52 3.28
CA ALA A 101 -6.30 -5.14 3.10
C ALA A 101 -7.41 -4.75 4.07
N LEU A 102 -7.50 -3.46 4.37
CA LEU A 102 -8.51 -2.86 5.23
C LEU A 102 -9.25 -1.75 4.51
N GLN A 103 -10.56 -1.65 4.72
CA GLN A 103 -11.36 -0.52 4.29
C GLN A 103 -12.45 -0.23 5.33
N LEU A 104 -12.49 1.01 5.82
CA LEU A 104 -13.58 1.46 6.67
C LEU A 104 -14.80 1.88 5.84
N SER A 105 -16.00 1.61 6.37
CA SER A 105 -17.19 2.28 5.87
C SER A 105 -17.09 3.81 6.10
N ALA A 106 -17.85 4.59 5.33
CA ALA A 106 -17.83 6.05 5.42
C ALA A 106 -18.11 6.56 6.86
N GLU A 107 -18.97 5.85 7.59
CA GLU A 107 -19.33 6.18 8.98
C GLU A 107 -18.33 5.62 10.01
N GLY A 108 -17.32 4.88 9.58
CA GLY A 108 -16.35 4.24 10.47
C GLY A 108 -16.88 3.07 11.29
N LYS A 109 -18.12 2.62 11.07
CA LYS A 109 -18.80 1.59 11.89
C LYS A 109 -18.50 0.16 11.47
N THR A 110 -18.02 -0.03 10.25
CA THR A 110 -17.68 -1.35 9.71
C THR A 110 -16.31 -1.30 9.10
N LEU A 111 -15.47 -2.24 9.50
CA LEU A 111 -14.17 -2.46 8.89
C LEU A 111 -14.27 -3.69 7.99
N TYR A 112 -14.04 -3.51 6.71
CA TYR A 112 -13.93 -4.58 5.73
C TYR A 112 -12.48 -5.03 5.63
N VAL A 113 -12.27 -6.34 5.73
CA VAL A 113 -10.95 -6.96 5.75
C VAL A 113 -10.86 -7.98 4.64
N SER A 114 -9.92 -7.83 3.71
CA SER A 114 -9.71 -8.83 2.68
C SER A 114 -9.02 -10.07 3.24
N ASN A 115 -9.52 -11.23 2.85
CA ASN A 115 -8.98 -12.55 3.18
C ASN A 115 -8.50 -13.22 1.88
N SER A 116 -7.46 -12.64 1.26
CA SER A 116 -7.05 -12.96 -0.12
C SER A 116 -6.69 -14.42 -0.34
N LEU A 117 -6.11 -15.10 0.66
CA LEU A 117 -5.80 -16.54 0.56
C LEU A 117 -7.05 -17.42 0.56
N ASP A 118 -8.13 -16.91 1.12
CA ASP A 118 -9.40 -17.64 1.23
C ASP A 118 -10.43 -17.18 0.20
N GLY A 119 -10.08 -16.15 -0.61
CA GLY A 119 -10.97 -15.57 -1.61
C GLY A 119 -12.20 -14.92 -0.98
N GLY A 120 -12.01 -14.11 0.06
CA GLY A 120 -13.13 -13.54 0.80
C GLY A 120 -12.90 -12.15 1.39
N ILE A 121 -13.96 -11.62 1.99
CA ILE A 121 -13.98 -10.40 2.77
C ILE A 121 -14.72 -10.66 4.09
N SER A 122 -14.13 -10.25 5.19
CA SER A 122 -14.77 -10.22 6.51
C SER A 122 -15.23 -8.81 6.84
N ALA A 123 -16.42 -8.66 7.39
CA ALA A 123 -16.93 -7.40 7.92
C ALA A 123 -16.88 -7.44 9.45
N ILE A 124 -16.14 -6.50 10.04
CA ILE A 124 -15.96 -6.38 11.49
C ILE A 124 -16.72 -5.14 11.97
N ASP A 125 -17.43 -5.29 13.06
CA ASP A 125 -18.04 -4.17 13.78
C ASP A 125 -16.94 -3.44 14.57
N THR A 126 -16.75 -2.15 14.32
CA THR A 126 -15.65 -1.39 14.92
C THR A 126 -15.87 -1.10 16.41
N ALA A 127 -17.13 -1.02 16.85
CA ALA A 127 -17.45 -0.75 18.25
C ALA A 127 -17.25 -1.98 19.15
N THR A 128 -17.50 -3.18 18.61
CA THR A 128 -17.44 -4.42 19.38
C THR A 128 -16.20 -5.26 19.07
N GLY A 129 -15.50 -4.98 17.97
CA GLY A 129 -14.39 -5.79 17.47
C GLY A 129 -14.81 -7.18 16.99
N LYS A 130 -16.09 -7.41 16.70
CA LYS A 130 -16.59 -8.74 16.30
C LYS A 130 -16.80 -8.83 14.81
N VAL A 131 -16.45 -9.99 14.24
CA VAL A 131 -16.80 -10.33 12.85
C VAL A 131 -18.31 -10.48 12.78
N LYS A 132 -18.97 -9.59 12.02
CA LYS A 132 -20.44 -9.59 11.81
C LYS A 132 -20.85 -10.49 10.67
N ASN A 133 -20.06 -10.49 9.62
CA ASN A 133 -20.39 -11.18 8.38
C ASN A 133 -19.12 -11.53 7.61
N ARG A 134 -19.25 -12.46 6.68
CA ARG A 134 -18.21 -12.87 5.76
C ARG A 134 -18.80 -13.20 4.40
N LEU A 135 -18.15 -12.72 3.35
CA LEU A 135 -18.43 -13.06 1.97
C LEU A 135 -17.24 -13.85 1.42
N LEU A 136 -17.49 -15.03 0.87
CA LEU A 136 -16.51 -15.83 0.15
C LEU A 136 -16.87 -15.80 -1.34
N PHE A 137 -15.91 -15.43 -2.17
CA PHE A 137 -16.12 -15.25 -3.63
C PHE A 137 -15.86 -16.52 -4.43
N SER A 138 -15.19 -17.50 -3.85
CA SER A 138 -14.78 -18.69 -4.57
C SER A 138 -15.30 -19.96 -3.92
N GLU A 139 -15.70 -20.91 -4.75
CA GLU A 139 -15.94 -22.28 -4.32
C GLU A 139 -14.61 -22.90 -3.86
N ARG A 140 -14.71 -23.78 -2.89
CA ARG A 140 -13.54 -24.50 -2.40
C ARG A 140 -13.41 -25.80 -3.15
N ASN A 141 -12.17 -26.14 -3.52
CA ASN A 141 -11.88 -27.47 -4.08
C ASN A 141 -12.03 -28.57 -3.02
N GLU A 142 -11.90 -29.83 -3.41
CA GLU A 142 -11.98 -31.01 -2.53
C GLU A 142 -11.00 -30.97 -1.35
N LYS A 143 -9.93 -30.18 -1.45
CA LYS A 143 -8.94 -29.94 -0.37
C LYS A 143 -9.28 -28.70 0.48
N GLY A 144 -10.46 -28.11 0.31
CA GLY A 144 -10.90 -26.93 1.03
C GLY A 144 -10.21 -25.63 0.64
N ARG A 145 -9.46 -25.62 -0.47
CA ARG A 145 -8.76 -24.41 -0.96
C ARG A 145 -9.60 -23.70 -2.01
N PRO A 146 -9.60 -22.36 -2.07
CA PRO A 146 -10.30 -21.62 -3.10
C PRO A 146 -9.84 -22.00 -4.51
N TYR A 147 -10.78 -22.12 -5.45
CA TYR A 147 -10.44 -22.17 -6.86
C TYR A 147 -10.05 -20.77 -7.35
N GLY A 148 -8.82 -20.60 -7.80
CA GLY A 148 -8.40 -19.47 -8.62
C GLY A 148 -8.23 -18.09 -7.97
N GLY A 149 -8.41 -17.95 -6.68
CA GLY A 149 -8.20 -16.66 -5.99
C GLY A 149 -9.28 -15.58 -6.28
N PRO A 150 -9.16 -14.38 -5.69
CA PRO A 150 -10.23 -13.36 -5.67
C PRO A 150 -10.58 -12.75 -7.05
N SER A 151 -9.77 -12.97 -8.07
CA SER A 151 -10.01 -12.41 -9.42
C SER A 151 -11.01 -13.22 -10.27
N ALA A 152 -11.40 -14.41 -9.83
CA ALA A 152 -12.27 -15.27 -10.63
C ALA A 152 -13.78 -15.01 -10.44
N ALA A 153 -14.16 -14.22 -9.44
CA ALA A 153 -15.55 -14.08 -9.02
C ALA A 153 -16.21 -12.72 -9.37
N VAL A 154 -15.52 -11.84 -10.09
CA VAL A 154 -16.05 -10.50 -10.45
C VAL A 154 -16.46 -10.42 -11.94
N ALA A 155 -16.63 -11.54 -12.59
CA ALA A 155 -17.00 -11.59 -14.00
C ALA A 155 -18.40 -12.17 -14.21
N GLU A 156 -19.44 -11.65 -13.52
CA GLU A 156 -20.85 -11.75 -13.94
C GLU A 156 -21.67 -10.65 -13.29
#